data_f6be940638bc82694a60569d1b11f106
#
_entry.id   f6be940638bc82694a60569d1b11f106
#
_cell.length_a   1.000
_cell.length_b   1.000
_cell.length_c   1.000
_cell.angle_alpha   90.00
_cell.angle_beta   90.00
_cell.angle_gamma   90.00
#
_symmetry.space_group_name_H-M   'P 1'
#
loop_
_entity.id
_entity.type
_entity.pdbx_description
1 polymer ?
#
loop_
_entity_poly.entity_id
_entity_poly.type
_entity_poly.pdbx_seq_one_letter_code
_entity_poly.pdbx_strand_id
1 'polypeptide(L)'
;MPIPALVAAPLLAVALAAVVTFATPALLRWLPVPPDEGEVAPFVTLATPTFRAAVFACSAVAGGIAFACLPPAHWPAWVGLVSVGVLLGLVDLRTTFLPLRLTYLAVALAALGVAVSAWLRADAWVLVSAAVAGTLGAGFFWLVWRVSRGFAFGDVRLAGLIGIVVGTEGRAFAFAAFFLGTLVGALWALAVRRRKAADEPFPYGPALLLGPLVALLVTRLLLPG
;
A
#
# COMPACT_ATOMS: atom_id res chain seq x y z
N MET A 1 -5.13 -20.28 13.94
CA MET A 1 -6.31 -19.89 13.12
C MET A 1 -7.32 -21.03 13.07
N PRO A 2 -8.63 -20.76 13.16
CA PRO A 2 -9.65 -21.81 12.95
C PRO A 2 -9.60 -22.29 11.48
N ILE A 3 -9.87 -23.58 11.25
CA ILE A 3 -9.83 -24.24 9.93
C ILE A 3 -10.55 -23.42 8.82
N PRO A 4 -11.76 -22.84 9.07
CA PRO A 4 -12.41 -22.00 8.06
C PRO A 4 -11.60 -20.77 7.63
N ALA A 5 -10.83 -20.17 8.52
CA ALA A 5 -10.01 -19.00 8.17
C ALA A 5 -8.79 -19.36 7.31
N LEU A 6 -8.22 -20.55 7.47
CA LEU A 6 -7.12 -21.06 6.64
C LEU A 6 -7.53 -21.20 5.16
N VAL A 7 -8.78 -21.57 4.91
CA VAL A 7 -9.33 -21.69 3.55
C VAL A 7 -9.82 -20.33 3.04
N ALA A 8 -10.45 -19.53 3.89
CA ALA A 8 -11.03 -18.25 3.52
C ALA A 8 -9.97 -17.20 3.13
N ALA A 9 -8.81 -17.19 3.81
CA ALA A 9 -7.75 -16.21 3.55
C ALA A 9 -7.23 -16.23 2.09
N PRO A 10 -6.78 -17.37 1.54
CA PRO A 10 -6.32 -17.41 0.15
C PRO A 10 -7.44 -17.16 -0.86
N LEU A 11 -8.66 -17.63 -0.59
CA LEU A 11 -9.80 -17.38 -1.47
C LEU A 11 -10.13 -15.89 -1.56
N LEU A 12 -10.17 -15.19 -0.43
CA LEU A 12 -10.41 -13.76 -0.39
C LEU A 12 -9.28 -12.98 -1.08
N ALA A 13 -8.02 -13.37 -0.85
CA ALA A 13 -6.86 -12.74 -1.49
C ALA A 13 -6.95 -12.85 -3.02
N VAL A 14 -7.25 -14.04 -3.54
CA VAL A 14 -7.41 -14.28 -4.98
C VAL A 14 -8.63 -13.52 -5.54
N ALA A 15 -9.75 -13.52 -4.83
CA ALA A 15 -10.96 -12.80 -5.25
C ALA A 15 -10.70 -11.28 -5.35
N LEU A 16 -10.07 -10.69 -4.34
CA LEU A 16 -9.70 -9.26 -4.37
C LEU A 16 -8.70 -8.95 -5.49
N ALA A 17 -7.69 -9.81 -5.67
CA ALA A 17 -6.73 -9.67 -6.76
C ALA A 17 -7.43 -9.73 -8.14
N ALA A 18 -8.40 -10.64 -8.32
CA ALA A 18 -9.19 -10.72 -9.54
C ALA A 18 -10.04 -9.45 -9.77
N VAL A 19 -10.72 -8.96 -8.72
CA VAL A 19 -11.54 -7.75 -8.78
C VAL A 19 -10.71 -6.53 -9.19
N VAL A 20 -9.58 -6.26 -8.51
CA VAL A 20 -8.74 -5.09 -8.84
C VAL A 20 -8.12 -5.24 -10.22
N THR A 21 -7.71 -6.44 -10.63
CA THR A 21 -7.17 -6.71 -11.96
C THR A 21 -8.20 -6.47 -13.06
N PHE A 22 -9.43 -6.91 -12.85
CA PHE A 22 -10.53 -6.64 -13.77
C PHE A 22 -10.87 -5.15 -13.83
N ALA A 23 -10.88 -4.46 -12.70
CA ALA A 23 -11.14 -3.03 -12.61
C ALA A 23 -9.99 -2.15 -13.15
N THR A 24 -8.76 -2.66 -13.24
CA THR A 24 -7.55 -1.89 -13.61
C THR A 24 -7.73 -1.08 -14.89
N PRO A 25 -8.25 -1.58 -16.02
CA PRO A 25 -8.40 -0.77 -17.23
C PRO A 25 -9.39 0.39 -17.05
N ALA A 26 -10.46 0.19 -16.28
CA ALA A 26 -11.43 1.24 -15.99
C ALA A 26 -10.85 2.30 -15.04
N LEU A 27 -10.16 1.85 -14.00
CA LEU A 27 -9.48 2.74 -13.05
C LEU A 27 -8.42 3.60 -13.74
N LEU A 28 -7.58 3.02 -14.62
CA LEU A 28 -6.55 3.78 -15.33
C LEU A 28 -7.15 4.77 -16.33
N ARG A 29 -8.28 4.45 -16.99
CA ARG A 29 -9.02 5.41 -17.85
C ARG A 29 -9.65 6.57 -17.08
N TRP A 30 -10.02 6.35 -15.83
CA TRP A 30 -10.60 7.38 -14.96
C TRP A 30 -9.57 8.41 -14.49
N LEU A 31 -8.27 8.15 -14.63
CA LEU A 31 -7.22 9.06 -14.20
C LEU A 31 -7.07 10.23 -15.19
N PRO A 32 -6.93 11.47 -14.69
CA PRO A 32 -6.62 12.61 -15.54
C PRO A 32 -5.20 12.45 -16.11
N VAL A 33 -5.01 12.88 -17.34
CA VAL A 33 -3.68 13.05 -17.91
C VAL A 33 -3.00 14.22 -17.17
N PRO A 34 -1.75 14.07 -16.69
CA PRO A 34 -1.03 15.18 -16.07
C PRO A 34 -0.95 16.37 -17.04
N PRO A 35 -1.26 17.60 -16.60
CA PRO A 35 -1.42 18.74 -17.51
C PRO A 35 -0.12 19.28 -18.12
N ASP A 36 1.06 18.98 -17.55
CA ASP A 36 2.29 19.74 -17.87
C ASP A 36 3.49 18.90 -18.34
N GLU A 37 3.34 17.60 -18.55
CA GLU A 37 4.46 16.77 -18.97
C GLU A 37 4.13 16.08 -20.30
N GLY A 38 4.50 16.74 -21.40
CA GLY A 38 4.29 16.27 -22.77
C GLY A 38 4.95 14.94 -23.15
N GLU A 39 5.52 14.19 -22.20
CA GLU A 39 6.15 12.88 -22.37
C GLU A 39 5.51 11.76 -21.53
N VAL A 40 4.57 12.05 -20.60
CA VAL A 40 3.93 11.00 -19.82
C VAL A 40 2.79 10.41 -20.65
N ALA A 41 2.99 9.17 -21.11
CA ALA A 41 1.92 8.44 -21.79
C ALA A 41 0.68 8.32 -20.90
N PRO A 42 -0.54 8.43 -21.45
CA PRO A 42 -1.76 8.29 -20.67
C PRO A 42 -1.76 7.02 -19.83
N PHE A 43 -2.18 7.09 -18.56
CA PHE A 43 -2.17 5.91 -17.66
C PHE A 43 -2.87 4.69 -18.24
N VAL A 44 -3.84 4.89 -19.15
CA VAL A 44 -4.54 3.80 -19.84
C VAL A 44 -3.60 2.89 -20.64
N THR A 45 -2.47 3.40 -21.12
CA THR A 45 -1.49 2.60 -21.88
C THR A 45 -0.79 1.55 -21.00
N LEU A 46 -0.83 1.74 -19.66
CA LEU A 46 -0.33 0.74 -18.71
C LEU A 46 -1.22 -0.52 -18.64
N ALA A 47 -2.48 -0.47 -19.10
CA ALA A 47 -3.43 -1.58 -18.98
C ALA A 47 -3.09 -2.80 -19.87
N THR A 48 -1.81 -3.10 -20.06
CA THR A 48 -1.32 -4.25 -20.81
C THR A 48 -1.62 -5.58 -20.08
N PRO A 49 -1.70 -6.72 -20.79
CA PRO A 49 -1.87 -8.02 -20.14
C PRO A 49 -0.79 -8.32 -19.09
N THR A 50 0.46 -7.95 -19.37
CA THR A 50 1.59 -8.15 -18.44
C THR A 50 1.44 -7.31 -17.18
N PHE A 51 1.04 -6.03 -17.29
CA PHE A 51 0.79 -5.18 -16.14
C PHE A 51 -0.39 -5.71 -15.30
N ARG A 52 -1.47 -6.12 -15.94
CA ARG A 52 -2.62 -6.72 -15.26
C ARG A 52 -2.25 -8.03 -14.54
N ALA A 53 -1.41 -8.87 -15.15
CA ALA A 53 -0.88 -10.07 -14.51
C ALA A 53 -0.02 -9.71 -13.27
N ALA A 54 0.78 -8.65 -13.35
CA ALA A 54 1.54 -8.14 -12.20
C ALA A 54 0.62 -7.61 -11.09
N VAL A 55 -0.45 -6.87 -11.44
CA VAL A 55 -1.47 -6.41 -10.47
C VAL A 55 -2.10 -7.61 -9.76
N PHE A 56 -2.50 -8.65 -10.52
CA PHE A 56 -3.07 -9.86 -9.94
C PHE A 56 -2.09 -10.54 -8.97
N ALA A 57 -0.89 -10.83 -9.45
CA ALA A 57 0.11 -11.57 -8.67
C ALA A 57 0.50 -10.81 -7.39
N CYS A 58 0.80 -9.50 -7.50
CA CYS A 58 1.18 -8.69 -6.35
C CYS A 58 0.03 -8.53 -5.35
N SER A 59 -1.21 -8.32 -5.81
CA SER A 59 -2.38 -8.21 -4.93
C SER A 59 -2.71 -9.54 -4.25
N ALA A 60 -2.61 -10.67 -4.97
CA ALA A 60 -2.82 -12.00 -4.41
C ALA A 60 -1.77 -12.33 -3.34
N VAL A 61 -0.50 -12.01 -3.59
CA VAL A 61 0.58 -12.22 -2.61
C VAL A 61 0.39 -11.30 -1.40
N ALA A 62 0.13 -10.01 -1.62
CA ALA A 62 -0.07 -9.04 -0.53
C ALA A 62 -1.29 -9.41 0.34
N GLY A 63 -2.41 -9.75 -0.30
CA GLY A 63 -3.62 -10.22 0.40
C GLY A 63 -3.39 -11.56 1.09
N GLY A 64 -2.69 -12.49 0.44
CA GLY A 64 -2.32 -13.78 1.02
C GLY A 64 -1.50 -13.61 2.31
N ILE A 65 -0.48 -12.77 2.31
CA ILE A 65 0.32 -12.45 3.50
C ILE A 65 -0.57 -11.81 4.59
N ALA A 66 -1.31 -10.75 4.24
CA ALA A 66 -2.12 -10.03 5.21
C ALA A 66 -3.17 -10.94 5.87
N PHE A 67 -3.94 -11.67 5.09
CA PHE A 67 -5.04 -12.50 5.61
C PHE A 67 -4.57 -13.80 6.28
N ALA A 68 -3.38 -14.31 5.90
CA ALA A 68 -2.78 -15.44 6.60
C ALA A 68 -2.14 -15.04 7.94
N CYS A 69 -1.63 -13.81 8.07
CA CYS A 69 -0.97 -13.34 9.28
C CYS A 69 -1.93 -12.74 10.32
N LEU A 70 -3.10 -12.25 9.88
CA LEU A 70 -4.04 -11.50 10.72
C LEU A 70 -5.32 -12.28 11.03
N PRO A 71 -5.95 -12.04 12.19
CA PRO A 71 -7.30 -12.53 12.48
C PRO A 71 -8.34 -11.98 11.49
N PRO A 72 -9.43 -12.72 11.18
CA PRO A 72 -10.43 -12.29 10.20
C PRO A 72 -11.06 -10.92 10.47
N ALA A 73 -11.23 -10.52 11.72
CA ALA A 73 -11.79 -9.22 12.09
C ALA A 73 -10.89 -8.03 11.69
N HIS A 74 -9.61 -8.26 11.35
CA HIS A 74 -8.66 -7.26 10.91
C HIS A 74 -8.63 -7.10 9.38
N TRP A 75 -9.07 -8.11 8.63
CA TRP A 75 -8.96 -8.16 7.17
C TRP A 75 -9.58 -6.96 6.45
N PRO A 76 -10.78 -6.44 6.86
CA PRO A 76 -11.38 -5.31 6.17
C PRO A 76 -10.48 -4.08 6.07
N ALA A 77 -9.72 -3.77 7.13
CA ALA A 77 -8.82 -2.62 7.15
C ALA A 77 -7.71 -2.71 6.07
N TRP A 78 -7.31 -3.94 5.69
CA TRP A 78 -6.23 -4.18 4.74
C TRP A 78 -6.68 -4.22 3.28
N VAL A 79 -8.00 -4.33 3.01
CA VAL A 79 -8.54 -4.45 1.64
C VAL A 79 -8.06 -3.31 0.74
N GLY A 80 -8.13 -2.07 1.20
CA GLY A 80 -7.69 -0.91 0.42
C GLY A 80 -6.20 -0.96 0.05
N LEU A 81 -5.36 -1.39 1.00
CA LEU A 81 -3.91 -1.47 0.82
C LEU A 81 -3.51 -2.59 -0.14
N VAL A 82 -4.03 -3.82 0.07
CA VAL A 82 -3.64 -4.99 -0.72
C VAL A 82 -4.26 -5.04 -2.12
N SER A 83 -5.22 -4.17 -2.40
CA SER A 83 -5.87 -4.04 -3.72
C SER A 83 -5.42 -2.76 -4.43
N VAL A 84 -6.12 -1.65 -4.22
CA VAL A 84 -5.84 -0.37 -4.89
C VAL A 84 -4.48 0.21 -4.47
N GLY A 85 -4.04 -0.02 -3.23
CA GLY A 85 -2.69 0.35 -2.77
C GLY A 85 -1.60 -0.35 -3.57
N VAL A 86 -1.74 -1.65 -3.84
CA VAL A 86 -0.81 -2.40 -4.71
C VAL A 86 -0.83 -1.86 -6.13
N LEU A 87 -2.02 -1.56 -6.70
CA LEU A 87 -2.12 -0.92 -8.01
C LEU A 87 -1.39 0.43 -8.04
N LEU A 88 -1.56 1.26 -7.00
CA LEU A 88 -0.81 2.52 -6.84
C LEU A 88 0.71 2.30 -6.88
N GLY A 89 1.22 1.33 -6.12
CA GLY A 89 2.64 1.02 -6.11
C GLY A 89 3.16 0.55 -7.48
N LEU A 90 2.38 -0.23 -8.23
CA LEU A 90 2.75 -0.67 -9.57
C LEU A 90 2.69 0.47 -10.61
N VAL A 91 1.75 1.42 -10.45
CA VAL A 91 1.72 2.64 -11.27
C VAL A 91 2.94 3.49 -10.97
N ASP A 92 3.27 3.72 -9.69
CA ASP A 92 4.46 4.45 -9.26
C ASP A 92 5.75 3.81 -9.80
N LEU A 93 5.85 2.48 -9.74
CA LEU A 93 7.00 1.73 -10.27
C LEU A 93 7.23 1.98 -11.77
N ARG A 94 6.18 2.27 -12.53
CA ARG A 94 6.23 2.48 -13.98
C ARG A 94 6.34 3.94 -14.40
N THR A 95 5.79 4.84 -13.59
CA THR A 95 5.62 6.25 -13.96
C THR A 95 6.27 7.21 -12.98
N THR A 96 6.72 6.73 -11.81
CA THR A 96 7.18 7.55 -10.68
C THR A 96 6.12 8.56 -10.21
N PHE A 97 4.84 8.25 -10.48
CA PHE A 97 3.72 9.12 -10.19
C PHE A 97 2.62 8.39 -9.42
N LEU A 98 2.12 9.03 -8.35
CA LEU A 98 1.02 8.51 -7.51
C LEU A 98 -0.27 9.29 -7.81
N PRO A 99 -1.18 8.78 -8.68
CA PRO A 99 -2.38 9.48 -9.08
C PRO A 99 -3.32 9.77 -7.92
N LEU A 100 -3.73 11.02 -7.78
CA LEU A 100 -4.54 11.52 -6.68
C LEU A 100 -5.86 10.76 -6.52
N ARG A 101 -6.55 10.48 -7.64
CA ARG A 101 -7.84 9.77 -7.63
C ARG A 101 -7.73 8.34 -7.10
N LEU A 102 -6.68 7.60 -7.51
CA LEU A 102 -6.40 6.26 -6.97
C LEU A 102 -6.03 6.31 -5.49
N THR A 103 -5.24 7.31 -5.09
CA THR A 103 -4.88 7.50 -3.68
C THR A 103 -6.13 7.72 -2.82
N TYR A 104 -7.04 8.59 -3.24
CA TYR A 104 -8.29 8.82 -2.50
C TYR A 104 -9.19 7.59 -2.48
N LEU A 105 -9.27 6.83 -3.57
CA LEU A 105 -10.01 5.57 -3.59
C LEU A 105 -9.42 4.57 -2.60
N ALA A 106 -8.09 4.41 -2.56
CA ALA A 106 -7.42 3.52 -1.63
C ALA A 106 -7.64 3.94 -0.16
N VAL A 107 -7.56 5.27 0.12
CA VAL A 107 -7.84 5.83 1.45
C VAL A 107 -9.30 5.60 1.85
N ALA A 108 -10.26 5.82 0.95
CA ALA A 108 -11.67 5.60 1.22
C ALA A 108 -11.97 4.13 1.54
N LEU A 109 -11.41 3.20 0.76
CA LEU A 109 -11.53 1.77 1.01
C LEU A 109 -10.88 1.36 2.33
N ALA A 110 -9.69 1.90 2.65
CA ALA A 110 -9.01 1.65 3.92
C ALA A 110 -9.84 2.20 5.09
N ALA A 111 -10.34 3.44 5.01
CA ALA A 111 -11.15 4.05 6.06
C ALA A 111 -12.45 3.28 6.32
N LEU A 112 -13.15 2.86 5.26
CA LEU A 112 -14.32 2.00 5.37
C LEU A 112 -13.94 0.65 6.01
N GLY A 113 -12.85 0.04 5.57
CA GLY A 113 -12.36 -1.22 6.11
C GLY A 113 -11.97 -1.11 7.59
N VAL A 114 -11.35 0.00 8.00
CA VAL A 114 -11.03 0.30 9.40
C VAL A 114 -12.32 0.42 10.24
N ALA A 115 -13.34 1.10 9.72
CA ALA A 115 -14.63 1.21 10.42
C ALA A 115 -15.29 -0.17 10.60
N VAL A 116 -15.27 -1.01 9.56
CA VAL A 116 -15.77 -2.39 9.64
C VAL A 116 -14.94 -3.23 10.62
N SER A 117 -13.61 -3.11 10.60
CA SER A 117 -12.73 -3.79 11.55
C SER A 117 -12.98 -3.37 12.99
N ALA A 118 -13.19 -2.08 13.24
CA ALA A 118 -13.51 -1.56 14.57
C ALA A 118 -14.85 -2.13 15.07
N TRP A 119 -15.85 -2.21 14.21
CA TRP A 119 -17.14 -2.82 14.53
C TRP A 119 -17.02 -4.32 14.82
N LEU A 120 -16.32 -5.08 13.96
CA LEU A 120 -16.11 -6.52 14.16
C LEU A 120 -15.33 -6.86 15.43
N ARG A 121 -14.42 -5.99 15.83
CA ARG A 121 -13.59 -6.13 17.04
C ARG A 121 -14.28 -5.57 18.28
N ALA A 122 -15.42 -4.90 18.13
CA ALA A 122 -16.10 -4.13 19.18
C ALA A 122 -15.12 -3.16 19.92
N ASP A 123 -14.20 -2.56 19.17
CA ASP A 123 -13.12 -1.72 19.71
C ASP A 123 -12.99 -0.40 18.93
N ALA A 124 -13.49 0.69 19.51
CA ALA A 124 -13.41 2.02 18.93
C ALA A 124 -11.98 2.60 18.92
N TRP A 125 -11.05 2.09 19.74
CA TRP A 125 -9.67 2.53 19.73
C TRP A 125 -8.95 2.22 18.42
N VAL A 126 -9.44 1.25 17.66
CA VAL A 126 -8.97 0.97 16.29
C VAL A 126 -9.08 2.20 15.40
N LEU A 127 -10.18 2.96 15.50
CA LEU A 127 -10.38 4.20 14.72
C LEU A 127 -9.37 5.27 15.12
N VAL A 128 -9.17 5.45 16.43
CA VAL A 128 -8.23 6.44 16.98
C VAL A 128 -6.80 6.09 16.56
N SER A 129 -6.41 4.82 16.75
CA SER A 129 -5.07 4.34 16.40
C SER A 129 -4.78 4.49 14.90
N ALA A 130 -5.74 4.17 14.05
CA ALA A 130 -5.65 4.37 12.60
C ALA A 130 -5.48 5.85 12.23
N ALA A 131 -6.31 6.74 12.81
CA ALA A 131 -6.24 8.17 12.56
C ALA A 131 -4.90 8.77 13.02
N VAL A 132 -4.44 8.41 14.22
CA VAL A 132 -3.17 8.87 14.77
C VAL A 132 -1.99 8.38 13.92
N ALA A 133 -1.94 7.09 13.59
CA ALA A 133 -0.85 6.53 12.80
C ALA A 133 -0.86 7.09 11.37
N GLY A 134 -2.03 7.29 10.76
CA GLY A 134 -2.17 7.95 9.46
C GLY A 134 -1.66 9.38 9.46
N THR A 135 -2.05 10.16 10.47
CA THR A 135 -1.61 11.56 10.63
C THR A 135 -0.12 11.66 10.90
N LEU A 136 0.42 10.82 11.79
CA LEU A 136 1.86 10.81 12.12
C LEU A 136 2.69 10.35 10.92
N GLY A 137 2.25 9.31 10.21
CA GLY A 137 2.92 8.84 8.99
C GLY A 137 2.94 9.92 7.90
N ALA A 138 1.78 10.51 7.59
CA ALA A 138 1.70 11.62 6.65
C ALA A 138 2.52 12.83 7.10
N GLY A 139 2.45 13.19 8.38
CA GLY A 139 3.18 14.33 8.96
C GLY A 139 4.70 14.15 8.89
N PHE A 140 5.19 12.95 9.22
CA PHE A 140 6.62 12.62 9.12
C PHE A 140 7.11 12.71 7.66
N PHE A 141 6.39 12.09 6.71
CA PHE A 141 6.77 12.15 5.30
C PHE A 141 6.56 13.53 4.69
N TRP A 142 5.61 14.33 5.20
CA TRP A 142 5.48 15.73 4.84
C TRP A 142 6.71 16.54 5.28
N LEU A 143 7.22 16.30 6.48
CA LEU A 143 8.44 16.96 6.94
C LEU A 143 9.65 16.56 6.10
N VAL A 144 9.78 15.26 5.78
CA VAL A 144 10.84 14.75 4.90
C VAL A 144 10.73 15.41 3.51
N TRP A 145 9.53 15.45 2.92
CA TRP A 145 9.28 16.13 1.65
C TRP A 145 9.64 17.62 1.70
N ARG A 146 9.33 18.29 2.81
CA ARG A 146 9.58 19.73 2.97
C ARG A 146 11.08 20.07 2.99
N VAL A 147 11.92 19.17 3.50
CA VAL A 147 13.38 19.40 3.64
C VAL A 147 14.20 18.64 2.59
N SER A 148 13.66 17.61 1.96
CA SER A 148 14.33 16.77 0.97
C SER A 148 13.79 17.04 -0.43
N ARG A 149 14.68 17.12 -1.43
CA ARG A 149 14.30 17.22 -2.84
C ARG A 149 14.04 15.86 -3.50
N GLY A 150 14.23 14.76 -2.78
CA GLY A 150 14.15 13.40 -3.33
C GLY A 150 12.81 12.70 -3.15
N PHE A 151 11.82 13.33 -2.49
CA PHE A 151 10.50 12.77 -2.22
C PHE A 151 9.41 13.54 -2.94
N ALA A 152 8.46 12.81 -3.54
CA ALA A 152 7.27 13.40 -4.13
C ALA A 152 6.16 13.58 -3.06
N PHE A 153 5.27 14.56 -3.26
CA PHE A 153 4.11 14.74 -2.35
C PHE A 153 3.15 13.53 -2.38
N GLY A 154 3.24 12.70 -3.42
CA GLY A 154 2.55 11.41 -3.50
C GLY A 154 2.91 10.47 -2.36
N ASP A 155 4.19 10.43 -1.96
CA ASP A 155 4.69 9.58 -0.87
C ASP A 155 4.10 9.97 0.49
N VAL A 156 3.85 11.27 0.71
CA VAL A 156 3.17 11.79 1.91
C VAL A 156 1.76 11.19 2.04
N ARG A 157 1.02 11.19 0.93
CA ARG A 157 -0.36 10.63 0.90
C ARG A 157 -0.35 9.12 1.05
N LEU A 158 0.61 8.45 0.40
CA LEU A 158 0.78 7.00 0.53
C LEU A 158 1.16 6.61 1.96
N ALA A 159 2.03 7.37 2.63
CA ALA A 159 2.36 7.18 4.04
C ALA A 159 1.11 7.34 4.93
N GLY A 160 0.25 8.32 4.63
CA GLY A 160 -1.03 8.47 5.32
C GLY A 160 -1.93 7.23 5.17
N LEU A 161 -2.08 6.72 3.95
CA LEU A 161 -2.83 5.48 3.67
C LEU A 161 -2.25 4.29 4.44
N ILE A 162 -0.94 4.10 4.36
CA ILE A 162 -0.26 3.02 5.09
C ILE A 162 -0.50 3.16 6.59
N GLY A 163 -0.31 4.37 7.14
CA GLY A 163 -0.52 4.66 8.55
C GLY A 163 -1.92 4.33 9.04
N ILE A 164 -2.97 4.67 8.27
CA ILE A 164 -4.36 4.32 8.56
C ILE A 164 -4.50 2.81 8.73
N VAL A 165 -3.91 2.02 7.85
CA VAL A 165 -4.03 0.54 7.87
C VAL A 165 -3.19 -0.05 9.00
N VAL A 166 -1.90 0.27 9.07
CA VAL A 166 -1.01 -0.35 10.06
C VAL A 166 -1.28 0.10 11.50
N GLY A 167 -1.89 1.28 11.66
CA GLY A 167 -2.34 1.79 12.95
C GLY A 167 -3.38 0.90 13.63
N THR A 168 -4.16 0.14 12.86
CA THR A 168 -5.13 -0.85 13.40
C THR A 168 -4.47 -2.00 14.16
N GLU A 169 -3.19 -2.27 13.88
CA GLU A 169 -2.40 -3.32 14.53
C GLU A 169 -1.57 -2.82 15.72
N GLY A 170 -1.68 -1.51 16.02
CA GLY A 170 -1.03 -0.88 17.14
C GLY A 170 0.27 -0.16 16.79
N ARG A 171 0.73 0.67 17.74
CA ARG A 171 1.83 1.62 17.54
C ARG A 171 3.18 0.95 17.21
N ALA A 172 3.49 -0.16 17.88
CA ALA A 172 4.76 -0.86 17.65
C ALA A 172 4.80 -1.46 16.25
N PHE A 173 3.68 -2.04 15.79
CA PHE A 173 3.56 -2.57 14.44
C PHE A 173 3.64 -1.44 13.39
N ALA A 174 2.95 -0.32 13.62
CA ALA A 174 3.00 0.82 12.71
C ALA A 174 4.44 1.35 12.57
N PHE A 175 5.17 1.50 13.68
CA PHE A 175 6.58 1.89 13.65
C PHE A 175 7.43 0.89 12.85
N ALA A 176 7.29 -0.40 13.11
CA ALA A 176 8.02 -1.45 12.40
C ALA A 176 7.73 -1.44 10.89
N ALA A 177 6.47 -1.25 10.49
CA ALA A 177 6.06 -1.18 9.10
C ALA A 177 6.72 0.00 8.37
N PHE A 178 6.71 1.20 8.95
CA PHE A 178 7.38 2.37 8.37
C PHE A 178 8.89 2.21 8.36
N PHE A 179 9.49 1.70 9.43
CA PHE A 179 10.93 1.47 9.52
C PHE A 179 11.39 0.48 8.43
N LEU A 180 10.70 -0.66 8.30
CA LEU A 180 11.04 -1.68 7.31
C LEU A 180 10.81 -1.18 5.88
N GLY A 181 9.71 -0.45 5.62
CA GLY A 181 9.46 0.16 4.31
C GLY A 181 10.54 1.17 3.93
N THR A 182 10.95 2.01 4.87
CA THR A 182 12.04 2.98 4.65
C THR A 182 13.37 2.29 4.44
N LEU A 183 13.67 1.23 5.20
CA LEU A 183 14.88 0.43 5.05
C LEU A 183 14.93 -0.24 3.67
N VAL A 184 13.84 -0.89 3.25
CA VAL A 184 13.74 -1.49 1.90
C VAL A 184 13.94 -0.42 0.83
N GLY A 185 13.32 0.76 0.97
CA GLY A 185 13.48 1.87 0.05
C GLY A 185 14.91 2.38 -0.02
N ALA A 186 15.57 2.53 1.12
CA ALA A 186 16.97 2.96 1.19
C ALA A 186 17.92 1.95 0.54
N LEU A 187 17.75 0.67 0.82
CA LEU A 187 18.55 -0.40 0.22
C LEU A 187 18.34 -0.48 -1.30
N TRP A 188 17.08 -0.36 -1.74
CA TRP A 188 16.77 -0.34 -3.17
C TRP A 188 17.34 0.91 -3.85
N ALA A 189 17.18 2.10 -3.28
CA ALA A 189 17.76 3.32 -3.81
C ALA A 189 19.29 3.22 -3.93
N LEU A 190 19.96 2.64 -2.92
CA LEU A 190 21.42 2.42 -2.94
C LEU A 190 21.83 1.45 -4.07
N ALA A 191 21.07 0.39 -4.28
CA ALA A 191 21.33 -0.59 -5.34
C ALA A 191 21.13 0.00 -6.74
N VAL A 192 20.09 0.85 -6.94
CA VAL A 192 19.78 1.48 -8.21
C VAL A 192 20.75 2.62 -8.53
N ARG A 193 21.11 3.45 -7.54
CA ARG A 193 22.08 4.56 -7.71
C ARG A 193 23.48 4.09 -8.13
N ARG A 194 23.84 2.84 -7.88
CA ARG A 194 25.08 2.27 -8.41
C ARG A 194 25.05 2.05 -9.93
N ARG A 195 23.86 2.11 -10.56
CA ARG A 195 23.63 1.80 -11.98
C ARG A 195 23.04 2.96 -12.79
N LYS A 196 22.53 4.01 -12.13
CA LYS A 196 21.83 5.14 -12.75
C LYS A 196 22.43 6.48 -12.32
N ALA A 197 22.23 7.52 -13.16
CA ALA A 197 22.60 8.88 -12.80
C ALA A 197 21.85 9.38 -11.56
N ALA A 198 22.49 10.29 -10.80
CA ALA A 198 21.97 10.74 -9.50
C ALA A 198 20.64 11.51 -9.56
N ASP A 199 20.27 12.02 -10.72
CA ASP A 199 19.12 12.92 -10.92
C ASP A 199 17.85 12.22 -11.45
N GLU A 200 17.89 10.89 -11.69
CA GLU A 200 16.69 10.19 -12.13
C GLU A 200 15.69 9.99 -10.97
N PRO A 201 14.37 10.28 -11.21
CA PRO A 201 13.32 10.06 -10.21
C PRO A 201 13.27 8.59 -9.81
N PHE A 202 13.14 8.34 -8.48
CA PHE A 202 13.09 7.01 -7.90
C PHE A 202 11.69 6.70 -7.38
N PRO A 203 11.04 5.59 -7.82
CA PRO A 203 9.74 5.20 -7.31
C PRO A 203 9.85 4.66 -5.88
N TYR A 204 9.52 5.49 -4.89
CA TYR A 204 9.62 5.12 -3.48
C TYR A 204 8.38 4.36 -2.96
N GLY A 205 7.24 4.58 -3.61
CA GLY A 205 5.94 4.00 -3.21
C GLY A 205 5.93 2.49 -3.02
N PRO A 206 6.48 1.67 -3.98
CA PRO A 206 6.53 0.22 -3.83
C PRO A 206 7.28 -0.24 -2.58
N ALA A 207 8.38 0.43 -2.23
CA ALA A 207 9.17 0.10 -1.05
C ALA A 207 8.39 0.38 0.25
N LEU A 208 7.68 1.51 0.30
CA LEU A 208 6.81 1.83 1.44
C LEU A 208 5.69 0.80 1.60
N LEU A 209 5.08 0.35 0.51
CA LEU A 209 4.02 -0.67 0.52
C LEU A 209 4.52 -2.05 0.96
N LEU A 210 5.78 -2.37 0.72
CA LEU A 210 6.40 -3.61 1.21
C LEU A 210 6.59 -3.61 2.72
N GLY A 211 6.78 -2.45 3.34
CA GLY A 211 7.02 -2.33 4.79
C GLY A 211 5.99 -3.04 5.65
N PRO A 212 4.68 -2.77 5.51
CA PRO A 212 3.62 -3.47 6.22
C PRO A 212 3.65 -4.99 6.05
N LEU A 213 3.90 -5.47 4.81
CA LEU A 213 3.92 -6.90 4.50
C LEU A 213 5.13 -7.59 5.13
N VAL A 214 6.30 -6.96 5.07
CA VAL A 214 7.52 -7.45 5.74
C VAL A 214 7.33 -7.44 7.26
N ALA A 215 6.70 -6.39 7.82
CA ALA A 215 6.39 -6.32 9.25
C ALA A 215 5.48 -7.47 9.69
N LEU A 216 4.45 -7.82 8.91
CA LEU A 216 3.59 -8.98 9.20
C LEU A 216 4.38 -10.29 9.24
N LEU A 217 5.24 -10.51 8.23
CA LEU A 217 6.05 -11.72 8.17
C LEU A 217 7.03 -11.81 9.33
N VAL A 218 7.73 -10.70 9.65
CA VAL A 218 8.67 -10.64 10.77
C VAL A 218 7.96 -10.88 12.10
N THR A 219 6.82 -10.23 12.32
CA THR A 219 6.03 -10.43 13.56
C THR A 219 5.57 -11.87 13.68
N ARG A 220 5.12 -12.49 12.58
CA ARG A 220 4.68 -13.89 12.58
C ARG A 220 5.80 -14.87 12.86
N LEU A 221 7.02 -14.57 12.38
CA LEU A 221 8.21 -15.42 12.60
C LEU A 221 8.77 -15.29 14.01
N LEU A 222 8.76 -14.06 14.58
CA LEU A 222 9.36 -13.78 15.89
C LEU A 222 8.41 -14.02 17.05
N LEU A 223 7.10 -13.93 16.81
CA LEU A 223 6.04 -14.12 17.81
C LEU A 223 5.05 -15.18 17.31
N PRO A 224 5.51 -16.46 17.18
CA PRO A 224 4.59 -17.53 16.83
C PRO A 224 3.57 -17.68 17.96
N GLY A 225 2.33 -17.25 17.71
CA GLY A 225 1.19 -17.36 18.65
C GLY A 225 0.62 -18.77 18.71
#